data_a3ef4cad4e61bb318147533489e5b4ef
#
_entry.id   a3ef4cad4e61bb318147533489e5b4ef
#
_cell.length_a   1.000
_cell.length_b   1.000
_cell.length_c   1.000
_cell.angle_alpha   90.00
_cell.angle_beta   90.00
_cell.angle_gamma   90.00
#
_symmetry.space_group_name_H-M   'P 1'
#
loop_
_entity.id
_entity.type
_entity.pdbx_description
1 polymer ?
#
loop_
_entity_poly.entity_id
_entity_poly.type
_entity_poly.pdbx_seq_one_letter_code
_entity_poly.pdbx_strand_id
1 'polypeptide(L)'
;MRRLFLIAALFLWTPAGAQNDDATPRKIEKETFVYAVRDADTLRLDRYALLSPDSRAKPCLMFLFGGGFMTGTRDNRRFRPFFDYYARKGFVVVSIDYRLGMKRARQAGLLDEEHFTQALDMTLSMATEDLYDATAYICRHMPDVDPSRIVTCGSSAGAITVLMGEYWLCNGHPLTAGKFTQDFSYAGVIAFAGAVCDTQDSLRWARDPAPMLLFHGDADRNVPYGAIGVDGVWLFGSKSIAD
;
A
#
# COMPACT_ATOMS: atom_id res chain seq x y z
N MET A 1 -55.71 -18.11 52.28
CA MET A 1 -56.04 -17.54 50.92
C MET A 1 -55.08 -16.40 50.66
N ARG A 2 -54.00 -16.62 49.90
CA ARG A 2 -53.04 -15.62 49.49
C ARG A 2 -53.34 -15.21 48.04
N ARG A 3 -53.72 -13.95 47.85
CA ARG A 3 -53.96 -13.37 46.52
C ARG A 3 -52.65 -12.97 45.91
N LEU A 4 -52.27 -13.60 44.78
CA LEU A 4 -51.15 -13.23 43.92
C LEU A 4 -51.61 -12.09 43.01
N PHE A 5 -50.95 -10.91 43.11
CA PHE A 5 -51.11 -9.85 42.13
C PHE A 5 -50.08 -10.04 41.03
N LEU A 6 -50.50 -10.38 39.81
CA LEU A 6 -49.70 -10.34 38.59
C LEU A 6 -49.62 -8.88 38.11
N ILE A 7 -48.42 -8.30 38.16
CA ILE A 7 -48.14 -7.03 37.50
C ILE A 7 -47.62 -7.37 36.07
N ALA A 8 -48.50 -7.13 35.09
CA ALA A 8 -48.12 -7.19 33.68
C ALA A 8 -47.37 -5.88 33.30
N ALA A 9 -46.03 -5.99 33.14
CA ALA A 9 -45.25 -4.88 32.59
C ALA A 9 -45.40 -4.91 31.07
N LEU A 10 -46.18 -3.98 30.53
CA LEU A 10 -46.22 -3.66 29.09
C LEU A 10 -44.92 -2.98 28.70
N PHE A 11 -44.00 -3.71 28.07
CA PHE A 11 -42.88 -3.15 27.33
C PHE A 11 -43.45 -2.50 26.05
N LEU A 12 -43.59 -1.18 26.05
CA LEU A 12 -43.79 -0.41 24.84
C LEU A 12 -42.47 -0.46 24.05
N TRP A 13 -42.39 -1.36 23.09
CA TRP A 13 -41.34 -1.38 22.07
C TRP A 13 -41.60 -0.19 21.14
N THR A 14 -40.90 0.91 21.36
CA THR A 14 -40.81 1.97 20.36
C THR A 14 -39.91 1.43 19.25
N PRO A 15 -40.39 1.35 18.00
CA PRO A 15 -39.47 1.04 16.90
C PRO A 15 -38.41 2.14 16.86
N ALA A 16 -37.15 1.76 17.04
CA ALA A 16 -36.02 2.65 16.77
C ALA A 16 -36.21 3.19 15.34
N GLY A 17 -36.39 4.49 15.23
CA GLY A 17 -36.59 5.13 13.94
C GLY A 17 -35.54 4.68 12.98
N ALA A 18 -35.95 4.07 11.87
CA ALA A 18 -35.11 3.91 10.71
C ALA A 18 -34.60 5.30 10.38
N GLN A 19 -33.31 5.56 10.64
CA GLN A 19 -32.64 6.72 10.07
C GLN A 19 -32.79 6.56 8.57
N ASN A 20 -33.64 7.37 7.99
CA ASN A 20 -33.67 7.59 6.56
C ASN A 20 -32.29 8.13 6.19
N ASP A 21 -31.41 7.25 5.74
CA ASP A 21 -30.21 7.60 4.98
C ASP A 21 -30.64 8.09 3.58
N ASP A 22 -31.39 9.18 3.56
CA ASP A 22 -31.62 10.01 2.37
C ASP A 22 -30.38 10.89 2.15
N ALA A 23 -29.21 10.26 2.29
CA ALA A 23 -27.93 10.87 2.04
C ALA A 23 -27.67 10.79 0.55
N THR A 24 -27.85 11.89 -0.16
CA THR A 24 -27.24 12.12 -1.48
C THR A 24 -25.84 11.46 -1.47
N PRO A 25 -25.51 10.56 -2.42
CA PRO A 25 -24.25 9.82 -2.37
C PRO A 25 -23.10 10.82 -2.30
N ARG A 26 -22.38 10.83 -1.16
CA ARG A 26 -21.28 11.77 -0.93
C ARG A 26 -20.28 11.61 -2.07
N LYS A 27 -19.94 12.74 -2.71
CA LYS A 27 -19.03 12.79 -3.84
C LYS A 27 -17.62 12.44 -3.37
N ILE A 28 -16.95 11.55 -4.11
CA ILE A 28 -15.52 11.32 -3.97
C ILE A 28 -14.81 12.36 -4.83
N GLU A 29 -13.93 13.12 -4.20
CA GLU A 29 -13.08 14.08 -4.87
C GLU A 29 -11.75 13.42 -5.24
N LYS A 30 -11.24 13.76 -6.43
CA LYS A 30 -9.91 13.39 -6.89
C LYS A 30 -9.07 14.65 -7.01
N GLU A 31 -7.93 14.66 -6.35
CA GLU A 31 -6.91 15.70 -6.44
C GLU A 31 -5.57 15.08 -6.83
N THR A 32 -4.74 15.83 -7.55
CA THR A 32 -3.41 15.38 -7.99
C THR A 32 -2.35 16.31 -7.45
N PHE A 33 -1.32 15.75 -6.83
CA PHE A 33 -0.19 16.47 -6.25
C PHE A 33 1.13 15.97 -6.83
N VAL A 34 2.11 16.86 -6.95
CA VAL A 34 3.51 16.50 -7.21
C VAL A 34 4.17 16.23 -5.87
N TYR A 35 4.63 14.99 -5.64
CA TYR A 35 5.28 14.64 -4.37
C TYR A 35 6.79 14.61 -4.45
N ALA A 36 7.35 14.40 -5.65
CA ALA A 36 8.78 14.45 -5.88
C ALA A 36 9.10 14.83 -7.35
N VAL A 37 10.30 15.37 -7.54
CA VAL A 37 10.93 15.51 -8.86
C VAL A 37 12.28 14.81 -8.77
N ARG A 38 12.51 13.85 -9.64
CA ARG A 38 13.72 13.03 -9.68
C ARG A 38 14.26 13.00 -11.10
N ASP A 39 15.44 13.58 -11.32
CA ASP A 39 16.01 13.76 -12.65
C ASP A 39 15.02 14.46 -13.61
N ALA A 40 14.61 13.76 -14.67
CA ALA A 40 13.60 14.21 -15.63
C ALA A 40 12.15 13.83 -15.24
N ASP A 41 11.95 13.04 -14.17
CA ASP A 41 10.63 12.55 -13.79
C ASP A 41 9.95 13.48 -12.79
N THR A 42 8.72 13.85 -13.08
CA THR A 42 7.81 14.49 -12.14
C THR A 42 6.85 13.43 -11.62
N LEU A 43 7.03 13.04 -10.35
CA LEU A 43 6.26 12.00 -9.70
C LEU A 43 5.04 12.61 -9.01
N ARG A 44 3.87 12.08 -9.36
CA ARG A 44 2.58 12.56 -8.85
C ARG A 44 1.87 11.49 -8.05
N LEU A 45 1.01 11.93 -7.17
CA LEU A 45 0.02 11.10 -6.51
C LEU A 45 -1.38 11.64 -6.77
N ASP A 46 -2.34 10.72 -6.88
CA ASP A 46 -3.77 11.02 -6.93
C ASP A 46 -4.39 10.68 -5.58
N ARG A 47 -5.02 11.65 -4.95
CA ARG A 47 -5.78 11.51 -3.70
C ARG A 47 -7.25 11.37 -4.02
N TYR A 48 -7.90 10.37 -3.44
CA TYR A 48 -9.34 10.14 -3.51
C TYR A 48 -9.91 10.13 -2.10
N ALA A 49 -10.83 11.04 -1.80
CA ALA A 49 -11.50 11.10 -0.50
C ALA A 49 -12.95 11.54 -0.64
N LEU A 50 -13.78 11.11 0.32
CA LEU A 50 -15.13 11.65 0.44
C LEU A 50 -15.06 13.13 0.85
N LEU A 51 -15.82 13.97 0.17
CA LEU A 51 -16.16 15.29 0.68
C LEU A 51 -16.90 15.11 2.01
N SER A 52 -16.28 15.49 3.09
CA SER A 52 -16.86 15.37 4.44
C SER A 52 -16.51 16.61 5.25
N PRO A 53 -17.45 17.14 6.03
CA PRO A 53 -17.17 18.21 7.01
C PRO A 53 -16.37 17.70 8.22
N ASP A 54 -16.15 16.38 8.33
CA ASP A 54 -15.40 15.77 9.42
C ASP A 54 -13.91 16.08 9.27
N SER A 55 -13.37 16.85 10.21
CA SER A 55 -11.97 17.28 10.25
C SER A 55 -11.02 16.28 10.92
N ARG A 56 -11.54 15.12 11.38
CA ARG A 56 -10.68 14.09 12.00
C ARG A 56 -9.73 13.49 10.97
N ALA A 57 -8.48 13.29 11.38
CA ALA A 57 -7.50 12.59 10.57
C ALA A 57 -7.96 11.13 10.30
N LYS A 58 -7.83 10.71 9.05
CA LYS A 58 -8.36 9.45 8.51
C LYS A 58 -7.24 8.47 8.25
N PRO A 59 -7.53 7.15 8.23
CA PRO A 59 -6.59 6.18 7.72
C PRO A 59 -6.32 6.43 6.23
N CYS A 60 -5.10 6.13 5.80
CA CYS A 60 -4.70 6.20 4.41
C CYS A 60 -4.48 4.80 3.83
N LEU A 61 -4.99 4.57 2.62
CA LEU A 61 -4.64 3.42 1.80
C LEU A 61 -3.81 3.90 0.62
N MET A 62 -2.50 3.64 0.65
CA MET A 62 -1.58 4.03 -0.42
C MET A 62 -1.37 2.87 -1.39
N PHE A 63 -1.74 3.06 -2.64
CA PHE A 63 -1.75 2.03 -3.68
C PHE A 63 -0.64 2.24 -4.71
N LEU A 64 0.05 1.14 -5.05
CA LEU A 64 1.06 1.04 -6.10
C LEU A 64 0.63 0.03 -7.16
N PHE A 65 0.57 0.47 -8.40
CA PHE A 65 0.16 -0.35 -9.53
C PHE A 65 1.22 -1.41 -9.91
N GLY A 66 0.80 -2.46 -10.62
CA GLY A 66 1.68 -3.44 -11.23
C GLY A 66 2.09 -3.06 -12.65
N GLY A 67 2.91 -3.92 -13.25
CA GLY A 67 3.35 -3.76 -14.65
C GLY A 67 4.83 -4.08 -14.86
N GLY A 68 5.43 -4.92 -13.99
CA GLY A 68 6.81 -5.40 -14.11
C GLY A 68 7.86 -4.29 -14.07
N PHE A 69 7.57 -3.17 -13.43
CA PHE A 69 8.44 -1.96 -13.46
C PHE A 69 8.73 -1.42 -14.86
N MET A 70 7.91 -1.81 -15.84
CA MET A 70 8.03 -1.40 -17.25
C MET A 70 6.88 -0.53 -17.71
N THR A 71 5.68 -0.78 -17.17
CA THR A 71 4.42 -0.14 -17.59
C THR A 71 3.54 0.11 -16.39
N GLY A 72 2.45 0.85 -16.62
CA GLY A 72 1.46 1.14 -15.60
C GLY A 72 1.37 2.64 -15.31
N THR A 73 0.32 3.01 -14.60
CA THR A 73 0.04 4.41 -14.24
C THR A 73 -0.87 4.44 -13.02
N ARG A 74 -0.67 5.44 -12.13
CA ARG A 74 -1.45 5.64 -10.91
C ARG A 74 -2.95 5.85 -11.15
N ASP A 75 -3.31 6.39 -12.32
CA ASP A 75 -4.68 6.78 -12.66
C ASP A 75 -5.40 5.75 -13.57
N ASN A 76 -4.91 4.51 -13.59
CA ASN A 76 -5.55 3.45 -14.35
C ASN A 76 -7.00 3.24 -13.89
N ARG A 77 -7.95 3.43 -14.81
CA ARG A 77 -9.39 3.37 -14.54
C ARG A 77 -9.86 2.04 -13.97
N ARG A 78 -9.12 0.95 -14.18
CA ARG A 78 -9.44 -0.39 -13.63
C ARG A 78 -9.41 -0.41 -12.10
N PHE A 79 -8.58 0.42 -11.47
CA PHE A 79 -8.49 0.51 -10.02
C PHE A 79 -9.50 1.47 -9.39
N ARG A 80 -10.20 2.27 -10.20
CA ARG A 80 -11.13 3.29 -9.70
C ARG A 80 -12.23 2.71 -8.79
N PRO A 81 -12.88 1.56 -9.09
CA PRO A 81 -13.86 0.96 -8.20
C PRO A 81 -13.28 0.58 -6.83
N PHE A 82 -12.03 0.09 -6.81
CA PHE A 82 -11.31 -0.22 -5.58
C PHE A 82 -11.04 1.05 -4.76
N PHE A 83 -10.58 2.13 -5.39
CA PHE A 83 -10.33 3.40 -4.72
C PHE A 83 -11.62 4.01 -4.16
N ASP A 84 -12.68 4.01 -4.94
CA ASP A 84 -13.98 4.53 -4.54
C ASP A 84 -14.59 3.72 -3.38
N TYR A 85 -14.39 2.41 -3.36
CA TYR A 85 -14.86 1.55 -2.27
C TYR A 85 -14.22 1.95 -0.92
N TYR A 86 -12.89 2.07 -0.88
CA TYR A 86 -12.20 2.43 0.36
C TYR A 86 -12.42 3.89 0.75
N ALA A 87 -12.51 4.81 -0.21
CA ALA A 87 -12.87 6.19 0.09
C ALA A 87 -14.25 6.28 0.75
N ARG A 88 -15.24 5.49 0.29
CA ARG A 88 -16.57 5.38 0.93
C ARG A 88 -16.53 4.76 2.32
N LYS A 89 -15.52 3.96 2.64
CA LYS A 89 -15.27 3.40 3.98
C LYS A 89 -14.56 4.39 4.91
N GLY A 90 -14.27 5.61 4.45
CA GLY A 90 -13.68 6.68 5.25
C GLY A 90 -12.15 6.74 5.18
N PHE A 91 -11.51 6.02 4.26
CA PHE A 91 -10.10 6.16 3.99
C PHE A 91 -9.83 7.37 3.08
N VAL A 92 -8.68 7.99 3.25
CA VAL A 92 -8.02 8.72 2.18
C VAL A 92 -7.28 7.69 1.34
N VAL A 93 -7.65 7.53 0.07
CA VAL A 93 -6.94 6.62 -0.84
C VAL A 93 -5.97 7.43 -1.68
N VAL A 94 -4.72 6.98 -1.71
CA VAL A 94 -3.66 7.63 -2.49
C VAL A 94 -3.09 6.62 -3.47
N SER A 95 -3.06 6.95 -4.75
CA SER A 95 -2.39 6.16 -5.78
C SER A 95 -1.19 6.95 -6.30
N ILE A 96 0.00 6.34 -6.35
CA ILE A 96 1.24 7.05 -6.66
C ILE A 96 1.84 6.62 -8.00
N ASP A 97 2.50 7.57 -8.69
CA ASP A 97 3.53 7.23 -9.67
C ASP A 97 4.75 6.69 -8.93
N TYR A 98 5.53 5.86 -9.58
CA TYR A 98 6.88 5.50 -9.17
C TYR A 98 7.73 5.25 -10.43
N ARG A 99 9.04 5.42 -10.32
CA ARG A 99 9.96 5.28 -11.45
C ARG A 99 9.99 3.83 -11.93
N LEU A 100 9.85 3.67 -13.25
CA LEU A 100 9.82 2.37 -13.90
C LEU A 100 11.25 1.92 -14.25
N GLY A 101 11.98 1.39 -13.28
CA GLY A 101 13.40 1.09 -13.40
C GLY A 101 13.72 0.06 -14.47
N MET A 102 12.93 -1.03 -14.61
CA MET A 102 13.11 -2.01 -15.68
C MET A 102 12.89 -1.43 -17.08
N LYS A 103 11.97 -0.44 -17.22
CA LYS A 103 11.83 0.30 -18.48
C LYS A 103 13.09 1.08 -18.83
N ARG A 104 13.72 1.72 -17.85
CA ARG A 104 14.98 2.44 -18.03
C ARG A 104 16.13 1.49 -18.34
N ALA A 105 16.25 0.39 -17.61
CA ALA A 105 17.26 -0.65 -17.85
C ALA A 105 17.14 -1.22 -19.28
N ARG A 106 15.90 -1.50 -19.74
CA ARG A 106 15.68 -1.93 -21.13
C ARG A 106 16.10 -0.89 -22.17
N GLN A 107 15.80 0.38 -21.92
CA GLN A 107 16.20 1.47 -22.83
C GLN A 107 17.72 1.65 -22.86
N ALA A 108 18.40 1.35 -21.76
CA ALA A 108 19.85 1.38 -21.65
C ALA A 108 20.57 0.10 -22.13
N GLY A 109 19.82 -0.94 -22.55
CA GLY A 109 20.39 -2.22 -22.98
C GLY A 109 20.92 -3.10 -21.84
N LEU A 110 20.44 -2.89 -20.59
CA LEU A 110 20.92 -3.55 -19.37
C LEU A 110 20.01 -4.71 -18.90
N LEU A 111 19.27 -5.36 -19.80
CA LEU A 111 18.43 -6.52 -19.47
C LEU A 111 19.00 -7.85 -20.03
N ASP A 112 20.32 -7.94 -20.17
CA ASP A 112 21.03 -9.21 -20.40
C ASP A 112 21.32 -9.92 -19.08
N GLU A 113 21.84 -11.16 -19.14
CA GLU A 113 22.15 -11.97 -17.96
C GLU A 113 23.23 -11.30 -17.08
N GLU A 114 24.20 -10.59 -17.67
CA GLU A 114 25.30 -9.96 -16.95
C GLU A 114 24.84 -8.78 -16.09
N HIS A 115 23.87 -8.00 -16.59
CA HIS A 115 23.43 -6.76 -15.97
C HIS A 115 22.08 -6.87 -15.22
N PHE A 116 21.37 -8.00 -15.35
CA PHE A 116 20.02 -8.15 -14.83
C PHE A 116 19.91 -7.88 -13.31
N THR A 117 20.84 -8.45 -12.53
CA THR A 117 20.86 -8.25 -11.07
C THR A 117 21.05 -6.79 -10.70
N GLN A 118 21.95 -6.09 -11.38
CA GLN A 118 22.16 -4.64 -11.18
C GLN A 118 20.92 -3.83 -11.57
N ALA A 119 20.30 -4.18 -12.70
CA ALA A 119 19.07 -3.53 -13.16
C ALA A 119 17.91 -3.74 -12.19
N LEU A 120 17.81 -4.94 -11.58
CA LEU A 120 16.81 -5.24 -10.56
C LEU A 120 17.05 -4.43 -9.29
N ASP A 121 18.27 -4.41 -8.75
CA ASP A 121 18.63 -3.64 -7.55
C ASP A 121 18.35 -2.14 -7.73
N MET A 122 18.78 -1.56 -8.85
CA MET A 122 18.49 -0.18 -9.21
C MET A 122 16.96 0.05 -9.27
N THR A 123 16.22 -0.87 -9.85
CA THR A 123 14.76 -0.76 -10.00
C THR A 123 14.05 -0.77 -8.65
N LEU A 124 14.43 -1.71 -7.76
CA LEU A 124 13.87 -1.82 -6.42
C LEU A 124 14.21 -0.59 -5.57
N SER A 125 15.46 -0.11 -5.67
CA SER A 125 15.92 1.10 -4.97
C SER A 125 15.11 2.32 -5.40
N MET A 126 14.93 2.52 -6.71
CA MET A 126 14.15 3.64 -7.24
C MET A 126 12.69 3.60 -6.81
N ALA A 127 12.01 2.46 -6.99
CA ALA A 127 10.59 2.33 -6.67
C ALA A 127 10.33 2.45 -5.16
N THR A 128 11.20 1.89 -4.33
CA THR A 128 11.08 1.98 -2.88
C THR A 128 11.41 3.38 -2.35
N GLU A 129 12.39 4.06 -2.95
CA GLU A 129 12.65 5.47 -2.64
C GLU A 129 11.43 6.33 -2.93
N ASP A 130 10.77 6.10 -4.07
CA ASP A 130 9.57 6.84 -4.48
C ASP A 130 8.39 6.56 -3.54
N LEU A 131 8.22 5.31 -3.07
CA LEU A 131 7.27 4.95 -2.02
C LEU A 131 7.52 5.75 -0.74
N TYR A 132 8.77 5.84 -0.29
CA TYR A 132 9.13 6.59 0.92
C TYR A 132 8.95 8.10 0.74
N ASP A 133 9.28 8.65 -0.42
CA ASP A 133 9.05 10.07 -0.71
C ASP A 133 7.55 10.41 -0.71
N ALA A 134 6.72 9.56 -1.31
CA ALA A 134 5.27 9.72 -1.28
C ALA A 134 4.72 9.62 0.15
N THR A 135 5.19 8.65 0.94
CA THR A 135 4.80 8.51 2.35
C THR A 135 5.17 9.75 3.15
N ALA A 136 6.41 10.24 3.01
CA ALA A 136 6.88 11.44 3.70
C ALA A 136 6.10 12.69 3.26
N TYR A 137 5.72 12.77 1.98
CA TYR A 137 4.87 13.84 1.47
C TYR A 137 3.48 13.81 2.13
N ILE A 138 2.85 12.65 2.19
CA ILE A 138 1.54 12.45 2.84
C ILE A 138 1.61 12.90 4.29
N CYS A 139 2.60 12.43 5.05
CA CYS A 139 2.77 12.78 6.47
C CYS A 139 2.95 14.30 6.70
N ARG A 140 3.60 15.00 5.76
CA ARG A 140 3.91 16.44 5.92
C ARG A 140 2.83 17.35 5.37
N HIS A 141 2.11 16.94 4.32
CA HIS A 141 1.29 17.83 3.49
C HIS A 141 -0.19 17.43 3.44
N MET A 142 -0.59 16.31 4.05
CA MET A 142 -2.00 15.88 4.11
C MET A 142 -2.49 15.82 5.57
N PRO A 143 -2.91 16.96 6.14
CA PRO A 143 -3.29 17.04 7.55
C PRO A 143 -4.56 16.24 7.89
N ASP A 144 -5.33 15.81 6.88
CA ASP A 144 -6.48 14.94 7.02
C ASP A 144 -6.12 13.43 7.02
N VAL A 145 -4.83 13.09 6.92
CA VAL A 145 -4.31 11.72 7.07
C VAL A 145 -3.67 11.56 8.45
N ASP A 146 -3.99 10.46 9.11
CA ASP A 146 -3.30 10.01 10.32
C ASP A 146 -2.02 9.25 9.92
N PRO A 147 -0.81 9.79 10.18
CA PRO A 147 0.45 9.14 9.80
C PRO A 147 0.65 7.75 10.44
N SER A 148 0.04 7.48 11.58
CA SER A 148 0.11 6.17 12.25
C SER A 148 -0.83 5.13 11.64
N ARG A 149 -1.65 5.52 10.66
CA ARG A 149 -2.69 4.68 10.05
C ARG A 149 -2.54 4.60 8.53
N ILE A 150 -1.30 4.59 8.04
CA ILE A 150 -1.00 4.41 6.62
C ILE A 150 -0.84 2.92 6.33
N VAL A 151 -1.72 2.38 5.50
CA VAL A 151 -1.63 1.02 4.95
C VAL A 151 -1.13 1.11 3.52
N THR A 152 -0.05 0.39 3.21
CA THR A 152 0.43 0.27 1.84
C THR A 152 -0.24 -0.90 1.13
N CYS A 153 -0.52 -0.75 -0.16
CA CYS A 153 -1.18 -1.76 -0.97
C CYS A 153 -0.56 -1.79 -2.35
N GLY A 154 -0.24 -2.96 -2.87
CA GLY A 154 0.35 -3.06 -4.19
C GLY A 154 -0.04 -4.33 -4.95
N SER A 155 0.13 -4.29 -6.26
CA SER A 155 -0.09 -5.43 -7.14
C SER A 155 1.16 -5.73 -7.97
N SER A 156 1.63 -7.00 -8.03
CA SER A 156 2.81 -7.41 -8.80
C SER A 156 4.02 -6.52 -8.47
N ALA A 157 4.62 -5.82 -9.42
CA ALA A 157 5.71 -4.87 -9.18
C ALA A 157 5.40 -3.87 -8.03
N GLY A 158 4.18 -3.36 -7.94
CA GLY A 158 3.75 -2.52 -6.81
C GLY A 158 3.70 -3.29 -5.49
N ALA A 159 3.32 -4.58 -5.51
CA ALA A 159 3.34 -5.43 -4.33
C ALA A 159 4.78 -5.73 -3.88
N ILE A 160 5.69 -5.98 -4.81
CA ILE A 160 7.13 -6.09 -4.53
C ILE A 160 7.61 -4.79 -3.87
N THR A 161 7.25 -3.63 -4.42
CA THR A 161 7.69 -2.34 -3.87
C THR A 161 7.20 -2.11 -2.43
N VAL A 162 5.93 -2.41 -2.11
CA VAL A 162 5.42 -2.21 -0.73
C VAL A 162 6.02 -3.21 0.25
N LEU A 163 6.28 -4.45 -0.18
CA LEU A 163 6.97 -5.45 0.64
C LEU A 163 8.44 -5.08 0.87
N MET A 164 9.15 -4.64 -0.18
CA MET A 164 10.51 -4.11 -0.05
C MET A 164 10.56 -2.88 0.85
N GLY A 165 9.55 -1.99 0.74
CA GLY A 165 9.44 -0.83 1.61
C GLY A 165 9.31 -1.21 3.08
N GLU A 166 8.49 -2.19 3.42
CA GLU A 166 8.39 -2.69 4.80
C GLU A 166 9.68 -3.40 5.23
N TYR A 167 10.23 -4.28 4.39
CA TYR A 167 11.45 -5.02 4.68
C TYR A 167 12.63 -4.10 4.97
N TRP A 168 12.87 -3.11 4.10
CA TRP A 168 13.97 -2.16 4.28
C TRP A 168 13.73 -1.19 5.46
N LEU A 169 12.49 -0.82 5.72
CA LEU A 169 12.14 0.00 6.88
C LEU A 169 12.45 -0.76 8.19
N CYS A 170 12.09 -2.04 8.26
CA CYS A 170 12.36 -2.88 9.43
C CYS A 170 13.87 -3.14 9.64
N ASN A 171 14.64 -3.19 8.56
CA ASN A 171 16.07 -3.48 8.60
C ASN A 171 16.97 -2.22 8.58
N GLY A 172 16.39 -1.02 8.67
CA GLY A 172 17.17 0.22 8.75
C GLY A 172 17.95 0.56 7.49
N HIS A 173 17.39 0.26 6.32
CA HIS A 173 18.03 0.54 5.03
C HIS A 173 18.32 2.04 4.87
N PRO A 174 19.48 2.45 4.27
CA PRO A 174 19.88 3.86 4.14
C PRO A 174 18.83 4.77 3.47
N LEU A 175 18.01 4.26 2.57
CA LEU A 175 16.92 5.04 1.93
C LEU A 175 15.83 5.51 2.90
N THR A 176 15.77 4.98 4.13
CA THR A 176 14.84 5.43 5.17
C THR A 176 15.36 6.63 5.95
N ALA A 177 16.67 6.89 5.87
CA ALA A 177 17.33 7.91 6.68
C ALA A 177 16.77 9.32 6.40
N GLY A 178 16.37 10.01 7.46
CA GLY A 178 15.83 11.39 7.38
C GLY A 178 14.45 11.54 6.75
N LYS A 179 13.83 10.44 6.31
CA LYS A 179 12.47 10.48 5.73
C LYS A 179 11.38 10.37 6.79
N PHE A 180 11.63 9.59 7.82
CA PHE A 180 10.67 9.28 8.89
C PHE A 180 11.23 9.55 10.27
N THR A 181 10.34 9.67 11.26
CA THR A 181 10.73 9.59 12.68
C THR A 181 11.20 8.16 13.00
N GLN A 182 11.99 8.03 14.08
CA GLN A 182 12.55 6.73 14.47
C GLN A 182 11.47 5.68 14.77
N ASP A 183 10.31 6.12 15.25
CA ASP A 183 9.18 5.24 15.63
C ASP A 183 8.18 5.04 14.49
N PHE A 184 8.48 5.51 13.27
CA PHE A 184 7.56 5.34 12.15
C PHE A 184 7.41 3.87 11.78
N SER A 185 6.16 3.45 11.56
CA SER A 185 5.80 2.15 10.98
C SER A 185 4.54 2.31 10.13
N TYR A 186 4.42 1.49 9.10
CA TYR A 186 3.14 1.36 8.41
C TYR A 186 2.12 0.64 9.31
N ALA A 187 0.84 0.96 9.17
CA ALA A 187 -0.24 0.28 9.89
C ALA A 187 -0.55 -1.11 9.31
N GLY A 188 -0.08 -1.39 8.12
CA GLY A 188 -0.22 -2.69 7.46
C GLY A 188 0.26 -2.66 6.01
N VAL A 189 0.47 -3.85 5.46
CA VAL A 189 0.87 -4.06 4.07
C VAL A 189 -0.11 -5.03 3.41
N ILE A 190 -0.64 -4.67 2.24
CA ILE A 190 -1.49 -5.53 1.42
C ILE A 190 -0.76 -5.79 0.10
N ALA A 191 -0.44 -7.05 -0.19
CA ALA A 191 0.31 -7.42 -1.37
C ALA A 191 -0.46 -8.45 -2.22
N PHE A 192 -0.68 -8.09 -3.49
CA PHE A 192 -1.24 -8.99 -4.49
C PHE A 192 -0.13 -9.47 -5.42
N ALA A 193 0.29 -10.73 -5.27
CA ALA A 193 1.37 -11.37 -6.03
C ALA A 193 2.70 -10.59 -5.90
N GLY A 194 3.20 -10.44 -4.68
CA GLY A 194 4.46 -9.76 -4.37
C GLY A 194 5.53 -10.70 -3.84
N ALA A 195 6.75 -10.18 -3.72
CA ALA A 195 7.90 -10.85 -3.13
C ALA A 195 8.80 -9.83 -2.44
N VAL A 196 9.58 -10.30 -1.46
CA VAL A 196 10.77 -9.60 -0.95
C VAL A 196 11.99 -10.13 -1.71
N CYS A 197 12.87 -9.21 -2.11
CA CYS A 197 14.14 -9.56 -2.75
C CYS A 197 15.29 -9.30 -1.80
N ASP A 198 16.21 -10.27 -1.65
CA ASP A 198 17.42 -10.14 -0.84
C ASP A 198 18.59 -10.90 -1.50
N THR A 199 19.80 -10.57 -1.12
CA THR A 199 21.02 -11.34 -1.48
C THR A 199 21.27 -12.51 -0.52
N GLN A 200 20.60 -12.53 0.62
CA GLN A 200 20.65 -13.63 1.58
C GLN A 200 19.62 -14.71 1.22
N ASP A 201 19.90 -15.96 1.57
CA ASP A 201 19.04 -17.12 1.32
C ASP A 201 17.89 -17.30 2.32
N SER A 202 17.76 -16.36 3.24
CA SER A 202 16.72 -16.35 4.27
C SER A 202 16.28 -14.93 4.63
N LEU A 203 14.98 -14.74 4.86
CA LEU A 203 14.45 -13.46 5.32
C LEU A 203 14.80 -13.23 6.79
N ARG A 204 15.29 -12.03 7.08
CA ARG A 204 15.60 -11.60 8.44
C ARG A 204 15.01 -10.23 8.69
N TRP A 205 14.18 -10.12 9.72
CA TRP A 205 13.55 -8.89 10.15
C TRP A 205 14.25 -8.39 11.41
N ALA A 206 14.86 -7.22 11.37
CA ALA A 206 15.53 -6.63 12.53
C ALA A 206 14.54 -6.14 13.58
N ARG A 207 13.30 -5.87 13.19
CA ARG A 207 12.14 -5.62 14.06
C ARG A 207 10.90 -6.27 13.48
N ASP A 208 9.86 -6.46 14.29
CA ASP A 208 8.59 -7.00 13.84
C ASP A 208 8.00 -6.16 12.70
N PRO A 209 7.64 -6.76 11.56
CA PRO A 209 7.02 -6.04 10.47
C PRO A 209 5.56 -5.67 10.79
N ALA A 210 5.05 -4.69 10.07
CA ALA A 210 3.62 -4.36 10.09
C ALA A 210 2.78 -5.60 9.73
N PRO A 211 1.53 -5.71 10.22
CA PRO A 211 0.62 -6.78 9.81
C PRO A 211 0.47 -6.84 8.29
N MET A 212 0.56 -8.04 7.73
CA MET A 212 0.52 -8.26 6.28
C MET A 212 -0.70 -9.05 5.87
N LEU A 213 -1.31 -8.63 4.75
CA LEU A 213 -2.37 -9.38 4.06
C LEU A 213 -1.87 -9.73 2.66
N LEU A 214 -1.56 -11.01 2.46
CA LEU A 214 -0.90 -11.51 1.26
C LEU A 214 -1.88 -12.31 0.40
N PHE A 215 -2.08 -11.90 -0.85
CA PHE A 215 -2.87 -12.60 -1.85
C PHE A 215 -1.94 -13.08 -2.97
N HIS A 216 -1.86 -14.39 -3.18
CA HIS A 216 -0.94 -14.94 -4.17
C HIS A 216 -1.47 -16.25 -4.75
N GLY A 217 -1.38 -16.42 -6.05
CA GLY A 217 -1.64 -17.70 -6.68
C GLY A 217 -0.46 -18.65 -6.48
N ASP A 218 -0.72 -19.88 -6.05
CA ASP A 218 0.31 -20.89 -5.82
C ASP A 218 1.00 -21.39 -7.11
N ALA A 219 0.38 -21.14 -8.26
CA ALA A 219 0.91 -21.44 -9.59
C ALA A 219 1.39 -20.18 -10.36
N ASP A 220 1.65 -19.06 -9.66
CA ASP A 220 2.16 -17.85 -10.30
C ASP A 220 3.55 -18.10 -10.90
N ARG A 221 3.69 -17.81 -12.21
CA ARG A 221 4.92 -18.02 -12.98
C ARG A 221 5.75 -16.75 -13.14
N ASN A 222 5.22 -15.60 -12.73
CA ASN A 222 5.89 -14.29 -12.85
C ASN A 222 6.56 -13.87 -11.54
N VAL A 223 5.85 -14.06 -10.43
CA VAL A 223 6.37 -13.80 -9.08
C VAL A 223 6.28 -15.11 -8.30
N PRO A 224 7.37 -15.65 -7.74
CA PRO A 224 7.32 -16.94 -7.07
C PRO A 224 6.41 -16.88 -5.84
N TYR A 225 5.60 -17.93 -5.64
CA TYR A 225 4.79 -18.09 -4.42
C TYR A 225 5.63 -18.45 -3.20
N GLY A 226 6.63 -19.34 -3.38
CA GLY A 226 7.65 -19.71 -2.41
C GLY A 226 8.92 -18.88 -2.54
N ALA A 227 10.07 -19.46 -2.19
CA ALA A 227 11.38 -18.85 -2.40
C ALA A 227 12.07 -19.42 -3.64
N ILE A 228 12.77 -18.56 -4.38
CA ILE A 228 13.62 -18.92 -5.50
C ILE A 228 14.89 -18.07 -5.50
N GLY A 229 16.05 -18.71 -5.69
CA GLY A 229 17.32 -18.02 -5.89
C GLY A 229 17.70 -18.00 -7.37
N VAL A 230 18.07 -16.83 -7.88
CA VAL A 230 18.53 -16.63 -9.27
C VAL A 230 19.69 -15.64 -9.24
N ASP A 231 20.84 -16.04 -9.74
CA ASP A 231 22.05 -15.20 -9.93
C ASP A 231 22.46 -14.39 -8.68
N GLY A 232 22.40 -15.03 -7.51
CA GLY A 232 22.78 -14.40 -6.24
C GLY A 232 21.72 -13.51 -5.62
N VAL A 233 20.52 -13.44 -6.19
CA VAL A 233 19.36 -12.77 -5.62
C VAL A 233 18.29 -13.81 -5.29
N TRP A 234 17.72 -13.70 -4.11
CA TRP A 234 16.59 -14.49 -3.66
C TRP A 234 15.30 -13.68 -3.73
N LEU A 235 14.25 -14.32 -4.24
CA LEU A 235 12.88 -13.78 -4.22
C LEU A 235 12.05 -14.64 -3.27
N PHE A 236 11.53 -14.02 -2.23
CA PHE A 236 10.68 -14.65 -1.22
C PHE A 236 9.24 -14.22 -1.46
N GLY A 237 8.45 -15.13 -2.02
CA GLY A 237 7.03 -14.88 -2.26
C GLY A 237 6.19 -15.00 -1.00
N SER A 238 4.88 -14.85 -1.16
CA SER A 238 3.93 -14.73 -0.04
C SER A 238 3.98 -15.89 0.94
N LYS A 239 4.22 -17.14 0.47
CA LYS A 239 4.38 -18.31 1.34
C LYS A 239 5.59 -18.15 2.25
N SER A 240 6.75 -17.82 1.67
CA SER A 240 8.00 -17.67 2.44
C SER A 240 8.05 -16.46 3.35
N ILE A 241 7.20 -15.45 3.11
CA ILE A 241 7.04 -14.29 4.00
C ILE A 241 6.15 -14.66 5.19
N ALA A 242 5.17 -15.56 4.98
CA ALA A 242 4.20 -15.96 6.02
C ALA A 242 4.69 -17.08 6.94
N ASP A 243 5.65 -17.91 6.48
CA ASP A 243 6.27 -18.99 7.24
C ASP A 243 7.30 -18.45 8.26
#